data_12c2f34b39ca0f27aab704efb98ca70f
#
_entry.id   12c2f34b39ca0f27aab704efb98ca70f
#
_cell.length_a   1.000
_cell.length_b   1.000
_cell.length_c   1.000
_cell.angle_alpha   90.00
_cell.angle_beta   90.00
_cell.angle_gamma   90.00
#
_symmetry.space_group_name_H-M   'P 1'
#
loop_
_entity.id
_entity.type
_entity.pdbx_description
1 polymer ?
#
loop_
_entity_poly.entity_id
_entity_poly.type
_entity_poly.pdbx_seq_one_letter_code
_entity_poly.pdbx_strand_id
1 'polypeptide(L)'
;MRSSEWIALLYFLYLAIVCWLRPVVLPRRAVITGVSAVLVGVIVFVARSAPVFARDWAPFVYVSVAYYLTGHLFIAPSERLEAWLLKWDHRWFGDPTIRFARWPAWLIAYLDLIYTLCFLLLPGGFAALALTGHSSQANHYWTMVLAADLGAFAPLSVFQTRPPWAIEKPAELAASRLHRLASYVVKNATTGVNTFPSGHVAVTLAVALGVITTLPIAGIVFLVCAASIAIGCVVGRYHYAVDVLAGAALGLGVCALTAAFGA
;
A
#
# COMPACT_ATOMS: atom_id res chain seq x y z
N MET A 1 1.13 -12.68 -21.89
CA MET A 1 0.85 -12.10 -20.55
C MET A 1 1.27 -10.64 -20.56
N ARG A 2 0.54 -9.77 -19.85
CA ARG A 2 0.85 -8.36 -19.66
C ARG A 2 1.94 -8.17 -18.58
N SER A 3 2.63 -7.04 -18.56
CA SER A 3 3.65 -6.74 -17.52
C SER A 3 3.06 -6.79 -16.11
N SER A 4 1.85 -6.26 -15.93
CA SER A 4 1.12 -6.31 -14.64
C SER A 4 0.85 -7.74 -14.16
N GLU A 5 0.54 -8.67 -15.08
CA GLU A 5 0.31 -10.08 -14.76
C GLU A 5 1.61 -10.80 -14.36
N TRP A 6 2.73 -10.48 -15.02
CA TRP A 6 4.03 -11.01 -14.65
C TRP A 6 4.47 -10.54 -13.26
N ILE A 7 4.25 -9.26 -12.92
CA ILE A 7 4.58 -8.73 -11.60
C ILE A 7 3.79 -9.47 -10.53
N ALA A 8 2.47 -9.64 -10.72
CA ALA A 8 1.63 -10.36 -9.77
C ALA A 8 2.07 -11.84 -9.64
N LEU A 9 2.32 -12.52 -10.76
CA LEU A 9 2.76 -13.92 -10.78
C LEU A 9 4.07 -14.10 -10.03
N LEU A 10 5.07 -13.28 -10.34
CA LEU A 10 6.39 -13.33 -9.69
C LEU A 10 6.27 -13.04 -8.19
N TYR A 11 5.37 -12.14 -7.80
CA TYR A 11 5.15 -11.84 -6.38
C TYR A 11 4.54 -13.03 -5.63
N PHE A 12 3.53 -13.71 -6.16
CA PHE A 12 2.97 -14.89 -5.50
C PHE A 12 3.96 -16.07 -5.46
N LEU A 13 4.79 -16.23 -6.48
CA LEU A 13 5.91 -17.19 -6.44
C LEU A 13 6.92 -16.81 -5.35
N TYR A 14 7.26 -15.52 -5.24
CA TYR A 14 8.13 -15.02 -4.17
C TYR A 14 7.54 -15.36 -2.78
N LEU A 15 6.26 -15.09 -2.53
CA LEU A 15 5.60 -15.41 -1.26
C LEU A 15 5.65 -16.91 -0.95
N ALA A 16 5.36 -17.76 -1.95
CA ALA A 16 5.40 -19.21 -1.82
C ALA A 16 6.79 -19.74 -1.46
N ILE A 17 7.85 -19.09 -1.93
CA ILE A 17 9.24 -19.48 -1.63
C ILE A 17 9.68 -18.91 -0.28
N VAL A 18 9.49 -17.59 -0.08
CA VAL A 18 10.06 -16.90 1.10
C VAL A 18 9.45 -17.37 2.41
N CYS A 19 8.19 -17.80 2.43
CA CYS A 19 7.57 -18.33 3.65
C CYS A 19 8.26 -19.60 4.19
N TRP A 20 8.97 -20.36 3.34
CA TRP A 20 9.76 -21.52 3.73
C TRP A 20 11.19 -21.16 4.16
N LEU A 21 11.72 -20.03 3.71
CA LEU A 21 13.03 -19.52 4.10
C LEU A 21 13.00 -18.75 5.43
N ARG A 22 11.81 -18.40 5.91
CA ARG A 22 11.59 -17.69 7.16
C ARG A 22 11.02 -18.63 8.24
N PRO A 23 11.23 -18.37 9.55
CA PRO A 23 10.68 -19.18 10.65
C PRO A 23 9.17 -18.94 10.86
N VAL A 24 8.38 -18.95 9.78
CA VAL A 24 6.92 -18.87 9.81
C VAL A 24 6.36 -20.22 10.28
N VAL A 25 5.34 -20.23 11.12
CA VAL A 25 4.70 -21.47 11.60
C VAL A 25 3.99 -22.22 10.47
N LEU A 26 4.01 -23.57 10.53
CA LEU A 26 3.52 -24.45 9.46
C LEU A 26 2.11 -24.11 8.94
N PRO A 27 1.09 -23.84 9.78
CA PRO A 27 -0.24 -23.49 9.26
C PRO A 27 -0.23 -22.24 8.37
N ARG A 28 0.53 -21.20 8.74
CA ARG A 28 0.66 -19.99 7.92
C ARG A 28 1.41 -20.26 6.62
N ARG A 29 2.47 -21.10 6.64
CA ARG A 29 3.18 -21.53 5.40
C ARG A 29 2.23 -22.22 4.44
N ALA A 30 1.39 -23.15 4.95
CA ALA A 30 0.43 -23.86 4.14
C ALA A 30 -0.59 -22.90 3.48
N VAL A 31 -1.09 -21.92 4.24
CA VAL A 31 -2.00 -20.87 3.72
C VAL A 31 -1.31 -20.05 2.63
N ILE A 32 -0.10 -19.52 2.92
CA ILE A 32 0.66 -18.70 1.96
C ILE A 32 0.93 -19.49 0.68
N THR A 33 1.43 -20.72 0.78
CA THR A 33 1.77 -21.54 -0.38
C THR A 33 0.52 -21.94 -1.16
N GLY A 34 -0.54 -22.38 -0.47
CA GLY A 34 -1.80 -22.81 -1.12
C GLY A 34 -2.49 -21.66 -1.85
N VAL A 35 -2.66 -20.52 -1.18
CA VAL A 35 -3.27 -19.34 -1.81
C VAL A 35 -2.41 -18.83 -2.96
N SER A 36 -1.10 -18.76 -2.80
CA SER A 36 -0.19 -18.35 -3.88
C SER A 36 -0.28 -19.26 -5.09
N ALA A 37 -0.32 -20.58 -4.89
CA ALA A 37 -0.46 -21.55 -5.98
C ALA A 37 -1.80 -21.38 -6.74
N VAL A 38 -2.89 -21.16 -6.01
CA VAL A 38 -4.20 -20.87 -6.61
C VAL A 38 -4.14 -19.57 -7.41
N LEU A 39 -3.56 -18.50 -6.86
CA LEU A 39 -3.46 -17.21 -7.54
C LEU A 39 -2.58 -17.30 -8.80
N VAL A 40 -1.47 -18.02 -8.77
CA VAL A 40 -0.65 -18.28 -9.96
C VAL A 40 -1.49 -18.95 -11.06
N GLY A 41 -2.29 -19.97 -10.70
CA GLY A 41 -3.21 -20.61 -11.64
C GLY A 41 -4.28 -19.67 -12.19
N VAL A 42 -4.88 -18.85 -11.31
CA VAL A 42 -5.89 -17.84 -11.69
C VAL A 42 -5.30 -16.78 -12.61
N ILE A 43 -4.11 -16.26 -12.31
CA ILE A 43 -3.43 -15.26 -13.16
C ILE A 43 -3.19 -15.82 -14.56
N VAL A 44 -2.68 -17.04 -14.66
CA VAL A 44 -2.43 -17.70 -15.96
C VAL A 44 -3.74 -17.96 -16.71
N PHE A 45 -4.78 -18.40 -16.02
CA PHE A 45 -6.11 -18.62 -16.61
C PHE A 45 -6.72 -17.32 -17.12
N VAL A 46 -6.73 -16.26 -16.30
CA VAL A 46 -7.26 -14.93 -16.65
C VAL A 46 -6.49 -14.36 -17.85
N ALA A 47 -5.16 -14.46 -17.84
CA ALA A 47 -4.33 -13.98 -18.93
C ALA A 47 -4.60 -14.65 -20.29
N ARG A 48 -5.05 -15.93 -20.29
CA ARG A 48 -5.28 -16.73 -21.50
C ARG A 48 -6.72 -16.78 -21.96
N SER A 49 -7.68 -16.75 -21.03
CA SER A 49 -9.07 -17.16 -21.31
C SER A 49 -10.12 -16.15 -20.87
N ALA A 50 -9.79 -15.18 -20.02
CA ALA A 50 -10.79 -14.25 -19.53
C ALA A 50 -11.11 -13.14 -20.56
N PRO A 51 -12.36 -12.63 -20.58
CA PRO A 51 -12.70 -11.47 -21.37
C PRO A 51 -11.91 -10.23 -20.91
N VAL A 52 -11.67 -9.29 -21.83
CA VAL A 52 -10.81 -8.12 -21.61
C VAL A 52 -11.22 -7.35 -20.35
N PHE A 53 -12.51 -7.12 -20.14
CA PHE A 53 -13.02 -6.45 -18.93
C PHE A 53 -12.56 -7.15 -17.64
N ALA A 54 -12.75 -8.45 -17.53
CA ALA A 54 -12.35 -9.21 -16.33
C ALA A 54 -10.81 -9.17 -16.14
N ARG A 55 -10.07 -9.25 -17.24
CA ARG A 55 -8.61 -9.15 -17.25
C ARG A 55 -8.11 -7.79 -16.80
N ASP A 56 -8.83 -6.71 -17.17
CA ASP A 56 -8.47 -5.34 -16.82
C ASP A 56 -8.71 -5.04 -15.33
N TRP A 57 -9.69 -5.70 -14.68
CA TRP A 57 -10.00 -5.49 -13.28
C TRP A 57 -9.36 -6.51 -12.32
N ALA A 58 -8.89 -7.63 -12.83
CA ALA A 58 -8.27 -8.69 -12.03
C ALA A 58 -7.07 -8.21 -11.17
N PRO A 59 -6.21 -7.28 -11.61
CA PRO A 59 -5.10 -6.80 -10.80
C PRO A 59 -5.49 -6.22 -9.45
N PHE A 60 -6.68 -5.61 -9.33
CA PHE A 60 -7.20 -5.15 -8.05
C PHE A 60 -7.41 -6.30 -7.05
N VAL A 61 -7.86 -7.45 -7.53
CA VAL A 61 -7.99 -8.65 -6.68
C VAL A 61 -6.61 -9.16 -6.29
N TYR A 62 -5.64 -9.17 -7.21
CA TYR A 62 -4.28 -9.65 -6.93
C TYR A 62 -3.61 -8.83 -5.83
N VAL A 63 -3.68 -7.49 -5.91
CA VAL A 63 -3.09 -6.62 -4.90
C VAL A 63 -3.79 -6.77 -3.54
N SER A 64 -5.11 -6.90 -3.54
CA SER A 64 -5.89 -7.08 -2.31
C SER A 64 -5.53 -8.39 -1.59
N VAL A 65 -5.43 -9.49 -2.33
CA VAL A 65 -5.03 -10.79 -1.76
C VAL A 65 -3.56 -10.76 -1.31
N ALA A 66 -2.67 -10.14 -2.10
CA ALA A 66 -1.26 -9.99 -1.75
C ALA A 66 -1.08 -9.26 -0.42
N TYR A 67 -1.84 -8.19 -0.18
CA TYR A 67 -1.82 -7.43 1.07
C TYR A 67 -2.06 -8.33 2.29
N TYR A 68 -3.18 -9.06 2.31
CA TYR A 68 -3.51 -9.94 3.44
C TYR A 68 -2.54 -11.11 3.57
N LEU A 69 -2.14 -11.69 2.43
CA LEU A 69 -1.25 -12.85 2.43
C LEU A 69 0.14 -12.49 2.95
N THR A 70 0.66 -11.31 2.58
CA THR A 70 1.94 -10.81 3.06
C THR A 70 1.96 -10.61 4.58
N GLY A 71 0.84 -10.20 5.18
CA GLY A 71 0.71 -10.07 6.63
C GLY A 71 0.99 -11.36 7.40
N HIS A 72 0.76 -12.54 6.78
CA HIS A 72 1.07 -13.83 7.38
C HIS A 72 2.57 -14.11 7.50
N LEU A 73 3.43 -13.36 6.80
CA LEU A 73 4.89 -13.43 6.95
C LEU A 73 5.40 -12.76 8.24
N PHE A 74 4.56 -11.96 8.91
CA PHE A 74 4.97 -11.28 10.12
C PHE A 74 5.18 -12.29 11.28
N ILE A 75 6.37 -12.26 11.87
CA ILE A 75 6.80 -13.17 12.94
C ILE A 75 6.96 -12.39 14.24
N ALA A 76 7.85 -11.41 14.23
CA ALA A 76 8.15 -10.57 15.38
C ALA A 76 8.72 -9.22 14.92
N PRO A 77 8.40 -8.12 15.61
CA PRO A 77 8.95 -6.81 15.27
C PRO A 77 10.44 -6.72 15.57
N SER A 78 11.15 -5.96 14.75
CA SER A 78 12.54 -5.58 15.00
C SER A 78 12.59 -4.35 15.90
N GLU A 79 12.76 -4.54 17.21
CA GLU A 79 12.84 -3.43 18.17
C GLU A 79 13.94 -2.43 17.82
N ARG A 80 15.07 -2.91 17.28
CA ARG A 80 16.17 -2.03 16.83
C ARG A 80 15.76 -1.12 15.68
N LEU A 81 15.01 -1.66 14.71
CA LEU A 81 14.52 -0.87 13.58
C LEU A 81 13.42 0.09 14.02
N GLU A 82 12.49 -0.36 14.87
CA GLU A 82 11.45 0.50 15.46
C GLU A 82 12.06 1.68 16.22
N ALA A 83 13.06 1.42 17.07
CA ALA A 83 13.75 2.48 17.83
C ALA A 83 14.48 3.46 16.89
N TRP A 84 15.06 2.99 15.80
CA TRP A 84 15.72 3.83 14.81
C TRP A 84 14.71 4.73 14.07
N LEU A 85 13.56 4.17 13.66
CA LEU A 85 12.49 4.91 12.99
C LEU A 85 11.87 5.96 13.91
N LEU A 86 11.57 5.60 15.17
CA LEU A 86 11.07 6.53 16.19
C LEU A 86 12.04 7.67 16.47
N LYS A 87 13.36 7.36 16.54
CA LYS A 87 14.38 8.39 16.72
C LYS A 87 14.33 9.47 15.65
N TRP A 88 14.08 9.10 14.39
CA TRP A 88 13.94 10.08 13.31
C TRP A 88 12.65 10.87 13.41
N ASP A 89 11.52 10.23 13.75
CA ASP A 89 10.25 10.92 13.99
C ASP A 89 10.42 11.98 15.09
N HIS A 90 11.02 11.60 16.24
CA HIS A 90 11.27 12.53 17.34
C HIS A 90 12.28 13.63 16.97
N ARG A 91 13.26 13.33 16.15
CA ARG A 91 14.22 14.34 15.67
C ARG A 91 13.56 15.39 14.78
N TRP A 92 12.61 15.01 13.95
CA TRP A 92 11.98 15.93 12.99
C TRP A 92 10.78 16.67 13.57
N PHE A 93 10.04 16.04 14.46
CA PHE A 93 8.76 16.57 14.97
C PHE A 93 8.76 16.90 16.47
N GLY A 94 9.82 16.60 17.21
CA GLY A 94 9.81 16.61 18.67
C GLY A 94 9.02 15.41 19.19
N ASP A 95 7.97 15.65 19.99
CA ASP A 95 7.01 14.62 20.33
C ASP A 95 5.85 14.64 19.31
N PRO A 96 5.81 13.70 18.34
CA PRO A 96 4.79 13.70 17.31
C PRO A 96 3.38 13.51 17.89
N THR A 97 3.24 12.76 18.98
CA THR A 97 1.96 12.49 19.60
C THR A 97 1.32 13.76 20.17
N ILE A 98 2.13 14.58 20.83
CA ILE A 98 1.70 15.88 21.39
C ILE A 98 1.56 16.92 20.27
N ARG A 99 2.51 16.95 19.33
CA ARG A 99 2.53 17.96 18.28
C ARG A 99 1.29 17.87 17.39
N PHE A 100 0.98 16.67 16.92
CA PHE A 100 -0.16 16.47 16.00
C PHE A 100 -1.50 16.50 16.71
N ALA A 101 -1.57 16.16 18.00
CA ALA A 101 -2.79 16.33 18.79
C ALA A 101 -3.28 17.79 18.89
N ARG A 102 -2.38 18.77 18.65
CA ARG A 102 -2.71 20.19 18.63
C ARG A 102 -3.27 20.70 17.31
N TRP A 103 -3.29 19.86 16.27
CA TRP A 103 -3.83 20.24 14.97
C TRP A 103 -5.36 20.37 15.02
N PRO A 104 -5.96 21.20 14.14
CA PRO A 104 -7.42 21.35 14.08
C PRO A 104 -8.12 20.01 13.90
N ALA A 105 -9.14 19.74 14.70
CA ALA A 105 -9.86 18.45 14.68
C ALA A 105 -10.46 18.10 13.30
N TRP A 106 -10.90 19.12 12.54
CA TRP A 106 -11.40 18.90 11.18
C TRP A 106 -10.31 18.42 10.22
N LEU A 107 -9.07 18.89 10.38
CA LEU A 107 -7.93 18.48 9.55
C LEU A 107 -7.54 17.04 9.87
N ILE A 108 -7.46 16.68 11.15
CA ILE A 108 -7.20 15.30 11.58
C ILE A 108 -8.28 14.38 11.03
N ALA A 109 -9.57 14.75 11.17
CA ALA A 109 -10.68 13.96 10.66
C ALA A 109 -10.64 13.80 9.12
N TYR A 110 -10.24 14.82 8.38
CA TYR A 110 -10.02 14.74 6.93
C TYR A 110 -8.88 13.77 6.59
N LEU A 111 -7.74 13.88 7.29
CA LEU A 111 -6.58 13.02 7.03
C LEU A 111 -6.88 11.55 7.36
N ASP A 112 -7.61 11.29 8.45
CA ASP A 112 -8.08 9.94 8.79
C ASP A 112 -9.03 9.37 7.75
N LEU A 113 -9.96 10.20 7.25
CA LEU A 113 -10.90 9.79 6.21
C LEU A 113 -10.18 9.42 4.92
N ILE A 114 -9.31 10.31 4.42
CA ILE A 114 -8.61 10.07 3.15
C ILE A 114 -7.66 8.87 3.25
N TYR A 115 -7.01 8.68 4.41
CA TYR A 115 -6.21 7.48 4.69
C TYR A 115 -7.06 6.21 4.63
N THR A 116 -8.24 6.21 5.26
CA THR A 116 -9.15 5.06 5.26
C THR A 116 -9.64 4.71 3.86
N LEU A 117 -9.80 5.71 3.00
CA LEU A 117 -10.26 5.54 1.62
C LEU A 117 -9.15 5.21 0.62
N CYS A 118 -7.88 5.10 1.07
CA CYS A 118 -6.74 4.91 0.16
C CYS A 118 -6.89 3.70 -0.77
N PHE A 119 -7.44 2.58 -0.28
CA PHE A 119 -7.65 1.37 -1.10
C PHE A 119 -8.68 1.57 -2.21
N LEU A 120 -9.61 2.51 -2.06
CA LEU A 120 -10.59 2.85 -3.10
C LEU A 120 -9.95 3.68 -4.23
N LEU A 121 -8.78 4.29 -4.01
CA LEU A 121 -8.08 5.04 -5.05
C LEU A 121 -7.53 4.11 -6.13
N LEU A 122 -7.17 2.87 -5.79
CA LEU A 122 -6.64 1.91 -6.75
C LEU A 122 -7.67 1.57 -7.86
N PRO A 123 -8.85 1.03 -7.52
CA PRO A 123 -9.87 0.80 -8.54
C PRO A 123 -10.45 2.11 -9.07
N GLY A 124 -10.47 3.20 -8.28
CA GLY A 124 -10.94 4.52 -8.68
C GLY A 124 -10.10 5.15 -9.79
N GLY A 125 -8.77 5.03 -9.72
CA GLY A 125 -7.88 5.51 -10.77
C GLY A 125 -8.08 4.77 -12.08
N PHE A 126 -8.21 3.44 -12.04
CA PHE A 126 -8.52 2.68 -13.25
C PHE A 126 -9.94 2.95 -13.75
N ALA A 127 -10.93 3.11 -12.87
CA ALA A 127 -12.29 3.49 -13.25
C ALA A 127 -12.34 4.83 -13.99
N ALA A 128 -11.55 5.83 -13.53
CA ALA A 128 -11.47 7.12 -14.21
C ALA A 128 -10.97 6.96 -15.65
N LEU A 129 -9.94 6.15 -15.87
CA LEU A 129 -9.44 5.83 -17.21
C LEU A 129 -10.48 5.06 -18.05
N ALA A 130 -11.08 4.02 -17.49
CA ALA A 130 -12.04 3.16 -18.21
C ALA A 130 -13.30 3.90 -18.61
N LEU A 131 -13.90 4.70 -17.71
CA LEU A 131 -15.13 5.46 -17.96
C LEU A 131 -14.94 6.59 -18.97
N THR A 132 -13.71 7.05 -19.17
CA THR A 132 -13.37 8.07 -20.18
C THR A 132 -12.85 7.48 -21.50
N GLY A 133 -12.98 6.16 -21.69
CA GLY A 133 -12.61 5.49 -22.94
C GLY A 133 -11.14 5.10 -23.05
N HIS A 134 -10.36 5.19 -21.96
CA HIS A 134 -8.92 4.90 -21.94
C HIS A 134 -8.58 3.53 -21.35
N SER A 135 -9.46 2.53 -21.50
CA SER A 135 -9.22 1.15 -21.00
C SER A 135 -7.96 0.50 -21.58
N SER A 136 -7.49 0.96 -22.74
CA SER A 136 -6.20 0.52 -23.33
C SER A 136 -5.00 0.77 -22.42
N GLN A 137 -5.11 1.72 -21.48
CA GLN A 137 -4.07 2.02 -20.47
C GLN A 137 -4.04 1.02 -19.30
N ALA A 138 -4.93 0.03 -19.26
CA ALA A 138 -5.05 -0.92 -18.15
C ALA A 138 -3.70 -1.58 -17.78
N ASN A 139 -2.93 -2.06 -18.78
CA ASN A 139 -1.65 -2.70 -18.48
C ASN A 139 -0.64 -1.72 -17.88
N HIS A 140 -0.48 -0.55 -18.46
CA HIS A 140 0.45 0.48 -17.95
C HIS A 140 0.07 0.90 -16.53
N TYR A 141 -1.21 1.25 -16.32
CA TYR A 141 -1.73 1.65 -15.00
C TYR A 141 -1.48 0.58 -13.93
N TRP A 142 -1.90 -0.66 -14.19
CA TRP A 142 -1.74 -1.75 -13.23
C TRP A 142 -0.30 -2.20 -13.05
N THR A 143 0.56 -2.03 -14.06
CA THR A 143 2.00 -2.27 -13.92
C THR A 143 2.59 -1.32 -12.87
N MET A 144 2.27 -0.03 -12.94
CA MET A 144 2.72 0.96 -11.95
C MET A 144 2.17 0.67 -10.56
N VAL A 145 0.86 0.42 -10.45
CA VAL A 145 0.18 0.16 -9.16
C VAL A 145 0.73 -1.10 -8.50
N LEU A 146 0.82 -2.21 -9.23
CA LEU A 146 1.33 -3.47 -8.69
C LEU A 146 2.82 -3.39 -8.33
N ALA A 147 3.65 -2.76 -9.18
CA ALA A 147 5.07 -2.62 -8.89
C ALA A 147 5.31 -1.79 -7.63
N ALA A 148 4.55 -0.71 -7.43
CA ALA A 148 4.67 0.14 -6.25
C ALA A 148 4.19 -0.57 -4.97
N ASP A 149 3.02 -1.20 -5.01
CA ASP A 149 2.40 -1.79 -3.82
C ASP A 149 3.07 -3.10 -3.42
N LEU A 150 3.26 -4.02 -4.36
CA LEU A 150 3.95 -5.29 -4.09
C LEU A 150 5.44 -5.07 -3.80
N GLY A 151 6.05 -4.03 -4.40
CA GLY A 151 7.40 -3.59 -4.07
C GLY A 151 7.54 -3.10 -2.62
N ALA A 152 6.49 -2.46 -2.10
CA ALA A 152 6.45 -2.06 -0.69
C ALA A 152 6.16 -3.23 0.26
N PHE A 153 5.43 -4.25 -0.19
CA PHE A 153 5.12 -5.43 0.63
C PHE A 153 6.27 -6.45 0.70
N ALA A 154 7.03 -6.61 -0.37
CA ALA A 154 8.10 -7.62 -0.44
C ALA A 154 9.12 -7.51 0.70
N PRO A 155 9.61 -6.31 1.11
CA PRO A 155 10.57 -6.15 2.20
C PRO A 155 10.05 -6.59 3.57
N LEU A 156 8.72 -6.78 3.77
CA LEU A 156 8.15 -7.25 5.04
C LEU A 156 8.69 -8.63 5.46
N SER A 157 9.15 -9.43 4.52
CA SER A 157 9.85 -10.68 4.84
C SER A 157 11.12 -10.49 5.70
N VAL A 158 11.71 -9.28 5.65
CA VAL A 158 12.98 -8.93 6.35
C VAL A 158 12.76 -7.81 7.36
N PHE A 159 12.12 -6.72 6.94
CA PHE A 159 11.92 -5.53 7.76
C PHE A 159 10.54 -5.59 8.42
N GLN A 160 10.47 -6.12 9.63
CA GLN A 160 9.23 -6.31 10.37
C GLN A 160 9.14 -5.28 11.49
N THR A 161 8.17 -4.38 11.41
CA THR A 161 7.92 -3.34 12.40
C THR A 161 6.43 -3.21 12.67
N ARG A 162 6.11 -2.72 13.86
CA ARG A 162 4.75 -2.28 14.20
C ARG A 162 4.58 -0.82 13.82
N PRO A 163 3.36 -0.38 13.50
CA PRO A 163 3.11 1.06 13.28
C PRO A 163 3.33 1.85 14.58
N PRO A 164 3.70 3.15 14.48
CA PRO A 164 3.98 3.99 15.65
C PRO A 164 2.86 3.98 16.70
N TRP A 165 1.58 3.98 16.31
CA TRP A 165 0.45 3.94 17.24
C TRP A 165 0.40 2.70 18.13
N ALA A 166 1.04 1.61 17.72
CA ALA A 166 1.11 0.38 18.51
C ALA A 166 2.19 0.41 19.60
N ILE A 167 3.12 1.36 19.50
CA ILE A 167 4.27 1.52 20.42
C ILE A 167 4.06 2.74 21.31
N GLU A 168 3.75 3.88 20.70
CA GLU A 168 3.49 5.14 21.40
C GLU A 168 1.98 5.27 21.61
N LYS A 169 1.56 5.42 22.87
CA LYS A 169 0.16 5.76 23.16
C LYS A 169 -0.10 7.17 22.63
N PRO A 170 -0.99 7.37 21.65
CA PRO A 170 -1.35 8.72 21.23
C PRO A 170 -1.86 9.48 22.44
N ALA A 171 -1.41 10.70 22.65
CA ALA A 171 -2.10 11.66 23.51
C ALA A 171 -3.56 11.65 23.04
N GLU A 172 -4.54 11.61 23.97
CA GLU A 172 -5.95 11.50 23.63
C GLU A 172 -6.33 12.56 22.58
N LEU A 173 -6.22 12.17 21.31
CA LEU A 173 -6.71 12.95 20.20
C LEU A 173 -8.20 13.13 20.44
N ALA A 174 -8.67 14.35 20.44
CA ALA A 174 -10.08 14.68 20.62
C ALA A 174 -10.91 13.71 19.74
N ALA A 175 -11.56 12.74 20.39
CA ALA A 175 -12.09 11.54 19.73
C ALA A 175 -13.31 11.92 18.88
N SER A 176 -13.07 12.48 17.69
CA SER A 176 -14.13 12.70 16.73
C SER A 176 -14.74 11.34 16.34
N ARG A 177 -16.01 11.32 15.92
CA ARG A 177 -16.66 10.08 15.44
C ARG A 177 -15.87 9.49 14.25
N LEU A 178 -15.30 10.35 13.39
CA LEU A 178 -14.48 9.94 12.24
C LEU A 178 -13.15 9.30 12.67
N HIS A 179 -12.46 9.85 13.66
CA HIS A 179 -11.25 9.24 14.20
C HIS A 179 -11.53 7.87 14.81
N ARG A 180 -12.64 7.68 15.53
CA ARG A 180 -13.04 6.37 16.03
C ARG A 180 -13.35 5.38 14.93
N LEU A 181 -14.03 5.82 13.84
CA LEU A 181 -14.30 4.99 12.68
C LEU A 181 -13.01 4.60 11.95
N ALA A 182 -12.11 5.56 11.67
CA ALA A 182 -10.82 5.29 11.05
C ALA A 182 -9.99 4.31 11.89
N SER A 183 -9.90 4.52 13.20
CA SER A 183 -9.21 3.61 14.12
C SER A 183 -9.85 2.22 14.14
N TYR A 184 -11.18 2.13 14.06
CA TYR A 184 -11.88 0.85 13.96
C TYR A 184 -11.54 0.13 12.65
N VAL A 185 -11.57 0.84 11.50
CA VAL A 185 -11.20 0.28 10.20
C VAL A 185 -9.75 -0.18 10.20
N VAL A 186 -8.82 0.65 10.68
CA VAL A 186 -7.40 0.29 10.77
C VAL A 186 -7.20 -0.96 11.63
N LYS A 187 -7.83 -1.05 12.80
CA LYS A 187 -7.69 -2.21 13.70
C LYS A 187 -8.30 -3.51 13.15
N ASN A 188 -9.37 -3.42 12.34
CA ASN A 188 -10.12 -4.60 11.91
C ASN A 188 -9.92 -4.95 10.43
N ALA A 189 -9.60 -3.99 9.57
CA ALA A 189 -9.43 -4.18 8.13
C ALA A 189 -7.96 -4.22 7.68
N THR A 190 -7.01 -3.94 8.58
CA THR A 190 -5.59 -4.03 8.26
C THR A 190 -4.91 -5.20 8.95
N THR A 191 -3.76 -5.60 8.44
CA THR A 191 -2.94 -6.66 9.04
C THR A 191 -2.29 -6.26 10.35
N GLY A 192 -2.37 -4.96 10.75
CA GLY A 192 -1.71 -4.42 11.93
C GLY A 192 -0.18 -4.40 11.86
N VAL A 193 0.38 -4.68 10.70
CA VAL A 193 1.82 -4.71 10.43
C VAL A 193 2.21 -3.47 9.66
N ASN A 194 3.32 -2.85 10.03
CA ASN A 194 3.89 -1.73 9.28
C ASN A 194 4.72 -2.25 8.11
N THR A 195 4.58 -1.65 6.94
CA THR A 195 5.44 -1.90 5.79
C THR A 195 6.53 -0.82 5.70
N PHE A 196 7.75 -1.24 5.48
CA PHE A 196 8.87 -0.38 5.14
C PHE A 196 9.41 -0.79 3.76
N PRO A 197 9.24 0.05 2.71
CA PRO A 197 8.60 1.39 2.61
C PRO A 197 7.08 1.39 2.85
N SER A 198 6.47 2.60 3.02
CA SER A 198 5.01 2.74 3.11
C SER A 198 4.32 2.36 1.79
N GLY A 199 3.54 1.27 1.83
CA GLY A 199 2.73 0.85 0.68
C GLY A 199 1.65 1.87 0.32
N HIS A 200 0.99 2.47 1.32
CA HIS A 200 -0.04 3.49 1.11
C HIS A 200 0.48 4.67 0.29
N VAL A 201 1.68 5.16 0.59
CA VAL A 201 2.28 6.30 -0.12
C VAL A 201 2.77 5.88 -1.50
N ALA A 202 3.46 4.75 -1.60
CA ALA A 202 3.98 4.26 -2.87
C ALA A 202 2.85 4.03 -3.89
N VAL A 203 1.78 3.32 -3.48
CA VAL A 203 0.70 2.96 -4.39
C VAL A 203 -0.17 4.15 -4.77
N THR A 204 -0.52 5.04 -3.83
CA THR A 204 -1.36 6.20 -4.16
C THR A 204 -0.64 7.21 -5.05
N LEU A 205 0.68 7.33 -4.90
CA LEU A 205 1.50 8.11 -5.84
C LEU A 205 1.55 7.45 -7.21
N ALA A 206 1.69 6.12 -7.30
CA ALA A 206 1.64 5.39 -8.58
C ALA A 206 0.27 5.54 -9.27
N VAL A 207 -0.85 5.50 -8.52
CA VAL A 207 -2.19 5.79 -9.04
C VAL A 207 -2.24 7.20 -9.66
N ALA A 208 -1.81 8.21 -8.91
CA ALA A 208 -1.84 9.59 -9.38
C ALA A 208 -1.01 9.79 -10.66
N LEU A 209 0.21 9.27 -10.68
CA LEU A 209 1.14 9.37 -11.80
C LEU A 209 0.69 8.52 -13.00
N GLY A 210 0.06 7.37 -12.76
CA GLY A 210 -0.52 6.53 -13.83
C GLY A 210 -1.75 7.14 -14.51
N VAL A 211 -2.47 8.02 -13.81
CA VAL A 211 -3.65 8.71 -14.37
C VAL A 211 -3.28 10.04 -15.01
N ILE A 212 -2.31 10.79 -14.45
CA ILE A 212 -2.05 12.19 -14.82
C ILE A 212 -1.63 12.38 -16.29
N THR A 213 -0.94 11.41 -16.87
CA THR A 213 -0.47 11.47 -18.26
C THR A 213 -1.61 11.42 -19.26
N THR A 214 -2.72 10.77 -18.92
CA THR A 214 -3.90 10.60 -19.77
C THR A 214 -5.02 11.57 -19.38
N LEU A 215 -5.25 11.76 -18.09
CA LEU A 215 -6.29 12.61 -17.52
C LEU A 215 -5.67 13.60 -16.52
N PRO A 216 -5.09 14.72 -16.96
CA PRO A 216 -4.33 15.63 -16.11
C PRO A 216 -5.12 16.14 -14.89
N ILE A 217 -6.39 16.55 -15.08
CA ILE A 217 -7.21 17.07 -13.97
C ILE A 217 -7.47 15.97 -12.93
N ALA A 218 -7.89 14.77 -13.35
CA ALA A 218 -8.10 13.65 -12.45
C ALA A 218 -6.79 13.25 -11.75
N GLY A 219 -5.68 13.19 -12.48
CA GLY A 219 -4.37 12.90 -11.92
C GLY A 219 -3.92 13.92 -10.86
N ILE A 220 -4.19 15.21 -11.05
CA ILE A 220 -3.94 16.23 -10.02
C ILE A 220 -4.80 15.97 -8.77
N VAL A 221 -6.08 15.62 -8.93
CA VAL A 221 -6.93 15.26 -7.79
C VAL A 221 -6.36 14.05 -7.04
N PHE A 222 -5.98 12.99 -7.74
CA PHE A 222 -5.32 11.82 -7.13
C PHE A 222 -3.99 12.19 -6.46
N LEU A 223 -3.21 13.12 -7.03
CA LEU A 223 -1.96 13.58 -6.44
C LEU A 223 -2.19 14.35 -5.12
N VAL A 224 -3.23 15.18 -5.06
CA VAL A 224 -3.66 15.84 -3.81
C VAL A 224 -4.09 14.80 -2.78
N CYS A 225 -4.83 13.77 -3.19
CA CYS A 225 -5.18 12.66 -2.29
C CYS A 225 -3.93 11.92 -1.80
N ALA A 226 -2.98 11.60 -2.68
CA ALA A 226 -1.73 10.93 -2.31
C ALA A 226 -0.90 11.75 -1.32
N ALA A 227 -0.78 13.06 -1.54
CA ALA A 227 -0.10 13.98 -0.61
C ALA A 227 -0.83 14.03 0.75
N SER A 228 -2.16 14.08 0.75
CA SER A 228 -2.96 14.04 1.99
C SER A 228 -2.79 12.72 2.74
N ILE A 229 -2.75 11.59 2.03
CA ILE A 229 -2.50 10.27 2.62
C ILE A 229 -1.08 10.21 3.22
N ALA A 230 -0.06 10.72 2.53
CA ALA A 230 1.30 10.77 3.04
C ALA A 230 1.39 11.57 4.36
N ILE A 231 0.72 12.72 4.44
CA ILE A 231 0.61 13.50 5.67
C ILE A 231 -0.19 12.72 6.73
N GLY A 232 -1.33 12.15 6.35
CA GLY A 232 -2.20 11.37 7.23
C GLY A 232 -1.50 10.16 7.84
N CYS A 233 -0.62 9.48 7.09
CA CYS A 233 0.22 8.39 7.57
C CYS A 233 1.06 8.78 8.78
N VAL A 234 1.68 9.98 8.74
CA VAL A 234 2.54 10.48 9.83
C VAL A 234 1.72 11.03 10.97
N VAL A 235 0.71 11.86 10.67
CA VAL A 235 -0.15 12.53 11.67
C VAL A 235 -0.98 11.52 12.45
N GLY A 236 -1.58 10.53 11.77
CA GLY A 236 -2.35 9.45 12.38
C GLY A 236 -1.48 8.37 13.03
N ARG A 237 -0.14 8.51 12.98
CA ARG A 237 0.82 7.53 13.51
C ARG A 237 0.66 6.14 12.90
N TYR A 238 0.18 6.06 11.65
CA TYR A 238 0.03 4.80 10.90
C TYR A 238 1.36 4.33 10.31
N HIS A 239 2.24 5.27 9.94
CA HIS A 239 3.60 5.04 9.44
C HIS A 239 4.59 6.01 10.07
N TYR A 240 5.86 5.63 10.12
CA TYR A 240 6.97 6.52 10.42
C TYR A 240 7.23 7.45 9.24
N ALA A 241 7.77 8.65 9.50
CA ALA A 241 8.06 9.61 8.43
C ALA A 241 9.10 9.06 7.43
N VAL A 242 10.06 8.27 7.91
CA VAL A 242 11.05 7.61 7.05
C VAL A 242 10.39 6.60 6.11
N ASP A 243 9.36 5.85 6.58
CA ASP A 243 8.59 4.94 5.73
C ASP A 243 7.88 5.69 4.60
N VAL A 244 7.30 6.86 4.93
CA VAL A 244 6.59 7.73 3.98
C VAL A 244 7.53 8.23 2.90
N LEU A 245 8.73 8.71 3.28
CA LEU A 245 9.74 9.15 2.33
C LEU A 245 10.25 8.02 1.43
N ALA A 246 10.49 6.84 2.02
CA ALA A 246 10.90 5.67 1.28
C ALA A 246 9.78 5.17 0.33
N GLY A 247 8.51 5.24 0.76
CA GLY A 247 7.35 4.95 -0.08
C GLY A 247 7.20 5.90 -1.25
N ALA A 248 7.40 7.21 -1.02
CA ALA A 248 7.40 8.21 -2.09
C ALA A 248 8.54 7.96 -3.10
N ALA A 249 9.75 7.66 -2.61
CA ALA A 249 10.88 7.31 -3.47
C ALA A 249 10.61 6.06 -4.32
N LEU A 250 9.97 5.03 -3.72
CA LEU A 250 9.56 3.82 -4.45
C LEU A 250 8.54 4.15 -5.54
N GLY A 251 7.48 4.90 -5.23
CA GLY A 251 6.45 5.28 -6.20
C GLY A 251 7.00 6.09 -7.37
N LEU A 252 7.88 7.08 -7.08
CA LEU A 252 8.58 7.86 -8.10
C LEU A 252 9.55 6.99 -8.92
N GLY A 253 10.27 6.08 -8.28
CA GLY A 253 11.18 5.15 -8.96
C GLY A 253 10.44 4.22 -9.91
N VAL A 254 9.30 3.67 -9.50
CA VAL A 254 8.44 2.86 -10.38
C VAL A 254 7.96 3.67 -11.58
N CYS A 255 7.51 4.91 -11.36
CA CYS A 255 7.10 5.80 -12.47
C CYS A 255 8.25 6.06 -13.45
N ALA A 256 9.44 6.37 -12.96
CA ALA A 256 10.61 6.60 -13.80
C ALA A 256 11.00 5.35 -14.61
N LEU A 257 10.96 4.17 -13.98
CA LEU A 257 11.26 2.90 -14.65
C LEU A 257 10.23 2.56 -15.73
N THR A 258 8.92 2.69 -15.41
CA THR A 258 7.86 2.41 -16.40
C THR A 258 7.93 3.37 -17.59
N ALA A 259 8.27 4.64 -17.35
CA ALA A 259 8.48 5.62 -18.43
C ALA A 259 9.72 5.28 -19.29
N ALA A 260 10.80 4.81 -18.69
CA ALA A 260 12.03 4.47 -19.39
C ALA A 260 11.92 3.21 -20.26
N PHE A 261 11.14 2.22 -19.81
CA PHE A 261 11.01 0.93 -20.48
C PHE A 261 9.74 0.78 -21.33
N GLY A 262 8.89 1.79 -21.37
CA GLY A 262 7.65 1.79 -22.19
C GLY A 262 6.64 0.73 -21.76
N ALA A 263 6.63 0.37 -20.47
CA ALA A 263 5.80 -0.71 -19.93
C ALA A 263 4.35 -0.25 -19.66
#